data_b9dc1420c197a83d566693e8e313af17
#
_entry.id   b9dc1420c197a83d566693e8e313af17
#
_cell.length_a   1.000
_cell.length_b   1.000
_cell.length_c   1.000
_cell.angle_alpha   90.00
_cell.angle_beta   90.00
_cell.angle_gamma   90.00
#
_symmetry.space_group_name_H-M   'P 1'
#
loop_
_entity.id
_entity.type
_entity.pdbx_description
1 polymer ?
#
loop_
_entity_poly.entity_id
_entity_poly.type
_entity_poly.pdbx_seq_one_letter_code
_entity_poly.pdbx_strand_id
1 'polypeptide(L)'
;MKNNIYISNVAMTGLQHILSKNCFIIAEIGINHNGSLEIAKKLIDMAKDAGCDAVKFQKRTINIVYSEEILNSHRESPWGKTQRDQKKGLEFEKKEYDEIDKYCKSKSIEWFASAWDIESLKFLDQYNCKNHKIASAMITNEEFLLSVAKRKIHTFISTGMSKISDVDKAVEIFRDNDCDFTLMHTVSTYPCKEEELHLINIINLREKYKCKVGY
;
A
#
# COMPACT_ATOMS: atom_id res chain seq x y z
N MET A 1 41.87 -10.40 -3.97
CA MET A 1 41.57 -10.20 -5.41
C MET A 1 40.27 -9.40 -5.48
N LYS A 2 40.36 -8.15 -5.95
CA LYS A 2 39.16 -7.29 -6.11
C LYS A 2 38.53 -7.65 -7.45
N ASN A 3 37.33 -8.22 -7.45
CA ASN A 3 36.55 -8.45 -8.66
C ASN A 3 36.02 -7.11 -9.17
N ASN A 4 36.66 -6.55 -10.17
CA ASN A 4 36.16 -5.41 -10.93
C ASN A 4 35.03 -5.91 -11.83
N ILE A 5 33.77 -5.57 -11.48
CA ILE A 5 32.60 -5.78 -12.34
C ILE A 5 32.68 -4.70 -13.44
N TYR A 6 33.02 -5.10 -14.67
CA TYR A 6 32.93 -4.23 -15.84
C TYR A 6 31.49 -4.16 -16.31
N ILE A 7 30.76 -3.09 -15.94
CA ILE A 7 29.45 -2.77 -16.51
C ILE A 7 29.70 -1.99 -17.80
N SER A 8 29.15 -2.45 -18.93
CA SER A 8 29.28 -1.76 -20.21
C SER A 8 28.73 -0.32 -20.16
N ASN A 9 29.30 0.61 -20.91
CA ASN A 9 28.88 2.03 -20.93
C ASN A 9 27.38 2.21 -21.24
N VAL A 10 26.76 1.31 -21.99
CA VAL A 10 25.32 1.33 -22.29
C VAL A 10 24.50 0.94 -21.05
N ALA A 11 24.98 -0.02 -20.26
CA ALA A 11 24.36 -0.40 -18.99
C ALA A 11 24.53 0.70 -17.93
N MET A 12 25.68 1.41 -17.93
CA MET A 12 25.95 2.54 -17.03
C MET A 12 25.03 3.73 -17.28
N THR A 13 24.76 4.09 -18.53
CA THR A 13 23.80 5.17 -18.84
C THR A 13 22.37 4.82 -18.43
N GLY A 14 21.95 3.57 -18.60
CA GLY A 14 20.67 3.07 -18.12
C GLY A 14 20.58 3.08 -16.59
N LEU A 15 21.60 2.57 -15.89
CA LEU A 15 21.68 2.57 -14.43
C LEU A 15 21.78 3.99 -13.85
N GLN A 16 22.58 4.87 -14.45
CA GLN A 16 22.64 6.28 -14.01
C GLN A 16 21.31 7.00 -14.21
N HIS A 17 20.56 6.69 -15.27
CA HIS A 17 19.23 7.25 -15.49
C HIS A 17 18.18 6.69 -14.49
N ILE A 18 18.34 5.44 -14.07
CA ILE A 18 17.52 4.82 -13.02
C ILE A 18 17.89 5.38 -11.64
N LEU A 19 19.19 5.51 -11.34
CA LEU A 19 19.70 6.02 -10.08
C LEU A 19 19.53 7.54 -9.90
N SER A 20 19.37 8.30 -11.01
CA SER A 20 19.11 9.75 -10.96
C SER A 20 17.64 10.12 -10.72
N LYS A 21 16.72 9.17 -10.84
CA LYS A 21 15.32 9.34 -10.45
C LYS A 21 15.13 8.68 -9.10
N ASN A 22 14.97 9.48 -8.05
CA ASN A 22 14.64 8.97 -6.73
C ASN A 22 13.39 8.09 -6.83
N CYS A 23 13.54 6.80 -6.54
CA CYS A 23 12.41 5.88 -6.38
C CYS A 23 11.76 6.19 -5.03
N PHE A 24 10.45 6.41 -4.99
CA PHE A 24 9.71 6.58 -3.75
C PHE A 24 9.51 5.22 -3.10
N ILE A 25 10.14 5.01 -1.94
CA ILE A 25 10.18 3.72 -1.24
C ILE A 25 9.18 3.73 -0.09
N ILE A 26 8.24 2.79 -0.12
CA ILE A 26 7.20 2.64 0.89
C ILE A 26 7.45 1.36 1.69
N ALA A 27 7.70 1.48 3.00
CA ALA A 27 7.76 0.33 3.87
C ALA A 27 6.35 -0.13 4.25
N GLU A 28 6.00 -1.35 3.88
CA GLU A 28 4.70 -1.97 4.19
C GLU A 28 4.69 -2.50 5.62
N ILE A 29 4.17 -1.71 6.56
CA ILE A 29 3.95 -2.17 7.94
C ILE A 29 2.69 -3.03 8.01
N GLY A 30 1.63 -2.62 7.31
CA GLY A 30 0.38 -3.37 7.24
C GLY A 30 -0.18 -3.72 8.60
N ILE A 31 -0.15 -5.00 8.96
CA ILE A 31 -0.54 -5.54 10.26
C ILE A 31 0.63 -6.18 11.03
N ASN A 32 1.88 -6.01 10.55
CA ASN A 32 3.06 -6.64 11.16
C ASN A 32 3.39 -6.08 12.56
N HIS A 33 2.73 -5.01 12.97
CA HIS A 33 2.79 -4.48 14.33
C HIS A 33 2.09 -5.38 15.37
N ASN A 34 1.37 -6.42 14.95
CA ASN A 34 0.70 -7.39 15.84
C ASN A 34 -0.14 -6.74 16.96
N GLY A 35 -0.88 -5.67 16.65
CA GLY A 35 -1.70 -4.93 17.61
C GLY A 35 -0.91 -4.12 18.64
N SER A 36 0.41 -4.01 18.51
CA SER A 36 1.27 -3.29 19.44
C SER A 36 1.78 -1.97 18.85
N LEU A 37 1.43 -0.86 19.50
CA LEU A 37 1.93 0.47 19.13
C LEU A 37 3.46 0.57 19.27
N GLU A 38 4.04 -0.13 20.27
CA GLU A 38 5.49 -0.20 20.47
C GLU A 38 6.20 -0.85 19.29
N ILE A 39 5.64 -1.97 18.79
CA ILE A 39 6.17 -2.65 17.60
C ILE A 39 6.00 -1.75 16.37
N ALA A 40 4.85 -1.09 16.23
CA ALA A 40 4.62 -0.14 15.14
C ALA A 40 5.68 0.98 15.12
N LYS A 41 6.00 1.58 16.28
CA LYS A 41 7.05 2.60 16.41
C LYS A 41 8.43 2.07 16.03
N LYS A 42 8.78 0.84 16.43
CA LYS A 42 10.03 0.19 16.02
C LYS A 42 10.11 -0.03 14.50
N LEU A 43 9.02 -0.46 13.89
CA LEU A 43 8.95 -0.64 12.43
C LEU A 43 9.07 0.69 11.69
N ILE A 44 8.52 1.79 12.22
CA ILE A 44 8.71 3.15 11.69
C ILE A 44 10.19 3.54 11.76
N ASP A 45 10.85 3.32 12.91
CA ASP A 45 12.29 3.61 13.08
C ASP A 45 13.13 2.82 12.07
N MET A 46 12.89 1.53 11.96
CA MET A 46 13.60 0.67 10.99
C MET A 46 13.41 1.14 9.55
N ALA A 47 12.19 1.53 9.16
CA ALA A 47 11.91 2.05 7.84
C ALA A 47 12.66 3.38 7.59
N LYS A 48 12.68 4.27 8.58
CA LYS A 48 13.42 5.53 8.51
C LYS A 48 14.91 5.32 8.37
N ASP A 49 15.48 4.44 9.18
CA ASP A 49 16.92 4.11 9.18
C ASP A 49 17.33 3.43 7.86
N ALA A 50 16.42 2.64 7.26
CA ALA A 50 16.61 2.04 5.94
C ALA A 50 16.47 3.03 4.76
N GLY A 51 16.11 4.29 5.02
CA GLY A 51 15.97 5.33 4.00
C GLY A 51 14.65 5.28 3.23
N CYS A 52 13.60 4.66 3.79
CA CYS A 52 12.27 4.70 3.19
C CYS A 52 11.67 6.12 3.27
N ASP A 53 10.90 6.49 2.24
CA ASP A 53 10.21 7.78 2.15
C ASP A 53 8.93 7.79 2.98
N ALA A 54 8.23 6.65 3.04
CA ALA A 54 6.98 6.51 3.76
C ALA A 54 6.82 5.12 4.40
N VAL A 55 5.93 5.05 5.40
CA VAL A 55 5.42 3.80 5.95
C VAL A 55 3.93 3.68 5.65
N LYS A 56 3.46 2.45 5.40
CA LYS A 56 2.06 2.19 5.08
C LYS A 56 1.42 1.21 6.06
N PHE A 57 0.27 1.62 6.60
CA PHE A 57 -0.62 0.82 7.45
C PHE A 57 -1.85 0.33 6.69
N GLN A 58 -2.80 -0.26 7.41
CA GLN A 58 -4.11 -0.67 6.90
C GLN A 58 -5.18 -0.21 7.89
N LYS A 59 -6.32 0.24 7.39
CA LYS A 59 -7.50 0.56 8.21
C LYS A 59 -8.73 -0.15 7.65
N ARG A 60 -9.46 -0.85 8.51
CA ARG A 60 -10.66 -1.60 8.18
C ARG A 60 -11.75 -1.39 9.22
N THR A 61 -12.95 -1.24 8.76
CA THR A 61 -14.14 -1.38 9.60
C THR A 61 -14.56 -2.85 9.55
N ILE A 62 -14.19 -3.63 10.56
CA ILE A 62 -14.20 -5.09 10.52
C ILE A 62 -15.57 -5.65 10.09
N ASN A 63 -16.67 -5.12 10.65
CA ASN A 63 -18.03 -5.58 10.34
C ASN A 63 -18.54 -5.17 8.95
N ILE A 64 -17.84 -4.25 8.26
CA ILE A 64 -18.16 -3.84 6.89
C ILE A 64 -17.37 -4.70 5.90
N VAL A 65 -16.11 -4.93 6.20
CA VAL A 65 -15.17 -5.63 5.28
C VAL A 65 -15.42 -7.13 5.25
N TYR A 66 -15.88 -7.73 6.36
CA TYR A 66 -16.02 -9.17 6.49
C TYR A 66 -17.45 -9.56 6.83
N SER A 67 -17.93 -10.66 6.21
CA SER A 67 -19.22 -11.24 6.55
C SER A 67 -19.21 -11.84 7.96
N GLU A 68 -20.40 -11.93 8.58
CA GLU A 68 -20.58 -12.57 9.89
C GLU A 68 -20.08 -14.03 9.89
N GLU A 69 -20.30 -14.75 8.79
CA GLU A 69 -19.82 -16.14 8.62
C GLU A 69 -18.30 -16.21 8.75
N ILE A 70 -17.57 -15.33 8.03
CA ILE A 70 -16.11 -15.24 8.11
C ILE A 70 -15.67 -14.83 9.53
N LEU A 71 -16.30 -13.82 10.10
CA LEU A 71 -15.93 -13.32 11.42
C LEU A 71 -16.10 -14.36 12.53
N ASN A 72 -17.12 -15.20 12.42
CA ASN A 72 -17.39 -16.24 13.40
C ASN A 72 -16.65 -17.56 13.13
N SER A 73 -15.94 -17.67 12.00
CA SER A 73 -15.15 -18.85 11.70
C SER A 73 -13.96 -19.00 12.67
N HIS A 74 -13.56 -20.26 12.89
CA HIS A 74 -12.48 -20.59 13.83
C HIS A 74 -11.11 -20.05 13.34
N ARG A 75 -10.42 -19.37 14.23
CA ARG A 75 -9.04 -18.91 14.06
C ARG A 75 -8.35 -18.76 15.40
N GLU A 76 -7.40 -19.62 15.71
CA GLU A 76 -6.57 -19.43 16.89
C GLU A 76 -5.64 -18.22 16.72
N SER A 77 -5.60 -17.38 17.75
CA SER A 77 -4.76 -16.19 17.81
C SER A 77 -4.51 -15.78 19.27
N PRO A 78 -3.54 -14.89 19.55
CA PRO A 78 -3.33 -14.36 20.89
C PRO A 78 -4.54 -13.62 21.48
N TRP A 79 -5.49 -13.22 20.66
CA TRP A 79 -6.68 -12.44 21.07
C TRP A 79 -7.94 -13.28 21.22
N GLY A 80 -7.92 -14.55 20.84
CA GLY A 80 -9.08 -15.44 20.92
C GLY A 80 -9.11 -16.51 19.84
N LYS A 81 -10.27 -17.15 19.66
CA LYS A 81 -10.44 -18.33 18.81
C LYS A 81 -11.24 -18.09 17.54
N THR A 82 -11.58 -16.84 17.24
CA THR A 82 -12.35 -16.49 16.05
C THR A 82 -11.58 -15.52 15.15
N GLN A 83 -11.96 -15.48 13.86
CA GLN A 83 -11.44 -14.47 12.95
C GLN A 83 -11.72 -13.05 13.46
N ARG A 84 -12.87 -12.84 14.10
CA ARG A 84 -13.25 -11.56 14.71
C ARG A 84 -12.24 -11.13 15.77
N ASP A 85 -11.88 -12.03 16.69
CA ASP A 85 -10.93 -11.73 17.75
C ASP A 85 -9.58 -11.34 17.18
N GLN A 86 -9.09 -12.11 16.21
CA GLN A 86 -7.81 -11.82 15.56
C GLN A 86 -7.84 -10.45 14.85
N LYS A 87 -8.89 -10.19 14.06
CA LYS A 87 -8.97 -8.93 13.31
C LYS A 87 -9.09 -7.72 14.23
N LYS A 88 -9.89 -7.83 15.31
CA LYS A 88 -9.97 -6.77 16.33
C LYS A 88 -8.64 -6.55 17.05
N GLY A 89 -7.90 -7.61 17.37
CA GLY A 89 -6.59 -7.49 18.00
C GLY A 89 -5.52 -6.88 17.12
N LEU A 90 -5.67 -6.99 15.79
CA LEU A 90 -4.75 -6.41 14.81
C LEU A 90 -5.14 -5.00 14.35
N GLU A 91 -6.38 -4.56 14.57
CA GLU A 91 -6.85 -3.27 14.10
C GLU A 91 -6.48 -2.17 15.10
N PHE A 92 -5.92 -1.08 14.60
CA PHE A 92 -5.69 0.13 15.37
C PHE A 92 -6.89 1.07 15.28
N GLU A 93 -7.16 1.74 16.38
CA GLU A 93 -8.21 2.75 16.50
C GLU A 93 -7.62 4.16 16.59
N LYS A 94 -8.46 5.14 16.88
CA LYS A 94 -8.06 6.55 16.85
C LYS A 94 -6.85 6.87 17.72
N LYS A 95 -6.78 6.29 18.90
CA LYS A 95 -5.70 6.55 19.87
C LYS A 95 -4.34 6.13 19.31
N GLU A 96 -4.27 4.95 18.71
CA GLU A 96 -3.03 4.42 18.13
C GLU A 96 -2.63 5.22 16.89
N TYR A 97 -3.60 5.60 16.02
CA TYR A 97 -3.31 6.42 14.85
C TYR A 97 -2.91 7.86 15.21
N ASP A 98 -3.46 8.46 16.26
CA ASP A 98 -3.01 9.76 16.78
C ASP A 98 -1.53 9.71 17.22
N GLU A 99 -1.13 8.59 17.86
CA GLU A 99 0.25 8.39 18.27
C GLU A 99 1.18 8.09 17.08
N ILE A 100 0.72 7.31 16.08
CA ILE A 100 1.47 7.06 14.84
C ILE A 100 1.70 8.37 14.09
N ASP A 101 0.69 9.20 13.96
CA ASP A 101 0.78 10.50 13.28
C ASP A 101 1.84 11.41 13.95
N LYS A 102 1.77 11.56 15.27
CA LYS A 102 2.77 12.30 16.03
C LYS A 102 4.17 11.73 15.89
N TYR A 103 4.28 10.39 15.95
CA TYR A 103 5.56 9.71 15.90
C TYR A 103 6.21 9.85 14.52
N CYS A 104 5.47 9.61 13.44
CA CYS A 104 5.97 9.78 12.08
C CYS A 104 6.41 11.23 11.80
N LYS A 105 5.64 12.22 12.30
CA LYS A 105 6.04 13.66 12.23
C LYS A 105 7.36 13.91 12.96
N SER A 106 7.53 13.35 14.16
CA SER A 106 8.77 13.50 14.94
C SER A 106 9.99 12.88 14.26
N LYS A 107 9.79 11.81 13.48
CA LYS A 107 10.83 11.10 12.72
C LYS A 107 11.03 11.66 11.31
N SER A 108 10.23 12.64 10.90
CA SER A 108 10.24 13.18 9.52
C SER A 108 10.15 12.07 8.47
N ILE A 109 9.19 11.15 8.63
CA ILE A 109 8.81 10.13 7.66
C ILE A 109 7.33 10.26 7.35
N GLU A 110 6.96 10.11 6.08
CA GLU A 110 5.55 10.14 5.70
C GLU A 110 4.84 8.84 6.13
N TRP A 111 3.55 8.94 6.38
CA TRP A 111 2.74 7.75 6.59
C TRP A 111 1.38 7.89 5.91
N PHE A 112 0.80 6.77 5.56
CA PHE A 112 -0.57 6.64 5.08
C PHE A 112 -1.09 5.22 5.33
N ALA A 113 -2.35 4.97 5.01
CA ALA A 113 -2.92 3.64 5.18
C ALA A 113 -3.78 3.23 3.97
N SER A 114 -3.88 1.92 3.74
CA SER A 114 -4.89 1.37 2.85
C SER A 114 -6.23 1.35 3.58
N ALA A 115 -7.18 2.16 3.15
CA ALA A 115 -8.58 1.99 3.56
C ALA A 115 -9.20 0.80 2.82
N TRP A 116 -10.02 0.02 3.50
CA TRP A 116 -10.71 -1.15 2.93
C TRP A 116 -12.22 -0.96 2.82
N ASP A 117 -12.71 0.20 3.22
CA ASP A 117 -14.12 0.60 3.16
C ASP A 117 -14.24 2.12 3.27
N ILE A 118 -15.44 2.65 3.00
CA ILE A 118 -15.70 4.10 3.01
C ILE A 118 -15.57 4.71 4.42
N GLU A 119 -15.96 3.99 5.46
CA GLU A 119 -15.83 4.48 6.83
C GLU A 119 -14.35 4.57 7.25
N SER A 120 -13.56 3.57 6.87
CA SER A 120 -12.10 3.62 7.04
C SER A 120 -11.46 4.78 6.28
N LEU A 121 -11.95 5.08 5.08
CA LEU A 121 -11.47 6.23 4.29
C LEU A 121 -11.82 7.56 4.99
N LYS A 122 -13.06 7.73 5.47
CA LYS A 122 -13.49 8.89 6.27
C LYS A 122 -12.66 9.03 7.56
N PHE A 123 -12.37 7.90 8.21
CA PHE A 123 -11.51 7.89 9.40
C PHE A 123 -10.11 8.45 9.09
N LEU A 124 -9.54 8.12 7.95
CA LEU A 124 -8.20 8.60 7.55
C LEU A 124 -8.20 10.07 7.12
N ASP A 125 -9.32 10.63 6.69
CA ASP A 125 -9.42 12.05 6.27
C ASP A 125 -8.95 13.04 7.36
N GLN A 126 -9.00 12.66 8.64
CA GLN A 126 -8.58 13.51 9.77
C GLN A 126 -7.05 13.68 9.89
N TYR A 127 -6.25 12.88 9.18
CA TYR A 127 -4.77 12.86 9.36
C TYR A 127 -3.98 13.59 8.28
N ASN A 128 -4.60 14.22 7.30
CA ASN A 128 -3.93 14.95 6.22
C ASN A 128 -2.81 14.14 5.54
N CYS A 129 -3.02 12.83 5.33
CA CYS A 129 -2.08 11.98 4.61
C CYS A 129 -1.87 12.52 3.19
N LYS A 130 -0.62 12.57 2.72
CA LYS A 130 -0.30 13.03 1.36
C LYS A 130 -0.63 12.00 0.28
N ASN A 131 -0.84 10.77 0.67
CA ASN A 131 -1.09 9.65 -0.23
C ASN A 131 -2.24 8.79 0.27
N HIS A 132 -2.99 8.21 -0.68
CA HIS A 132 -3.92 7.12 -0.44
C HIS A 132 -3.39 5.81 -1.04
N LYS A 133 -3.94 4.69 -0.62
CA LYS A 133 -3.64 3.37 -1.17
C LYS A 133 -4.91 2.56 -1.36
N ILE A 134 -5.07 2.06 -2.56
CA ILE A 134 -6.11 1.07 -2.91
C ILE A 134 -5.45 -0.30 -2.97
N ALA A 135 -5.88 -1.20 -2.10
CA ALA A 135 -5.45 -2.59 -2.12
C ALA A 135 -6.01 -3.31 -3.36
N SER A 136 -5.31 -4.34 -3.86
CA SER A 136 -5.75 -5.11 -5.04
C SER A 136 -7.19 -5.63 -4.91
N ALA A 137 -7.59 -6.07 -3.72
CA ALA A 137 -8.95 -6.56 -3.46
C ALA A 137 -10.05 -5.50 -3.62
N MET A 138 -9.69 -4.21 -3.64
CA MET A 138 -10.65 -3.09 -3.69
C MET A 138 -10.77 -2.46 -5.08
N ILE A 139 -9.95 -2.88 -6.06
CA ILE A 139 -9.91 -2.25 -7.39
C ILE A 139 -11.21 -2.42 -8.18
N THR A 140 -12.00 -3.45 -7.87
CA THR A 140 -13.29 -3.70 -8.53
C THR A 140 -14.48 -2.99 -7.87
N ASN A 141 -14.25 -2.30 -6.74
CA ASN A 141 -15.30 -1.55 -6.05
C ASN A 141 -15.34 -0.10 -6.56
N GLU A 142 -16.14 0.15 -7.61
CA GLU A 142 -16.22 1.45 -8.28
C GLU A 142 -16.67 2.58 -7.33
N GLU A 143 -17.60 2.33 -6.41
CA GLU A 143 -18.06 3.32 -5.43
C GLU A 143 -16.91 3.75 -4.51
N PHE A 144 -16.13 2.78 -4.06
CA PHE A 144 -14.94 3.05 -3.26
C PHE A 144 -13.87 3.82 -4.05
N LEU A 145 -13.58 3.39 -5.29
CA LEU A 145 -12.64 4.08 -6.18
C LEU A 145 -13.05 5.54 -6.38
N LEU A 146 -14.32 5.78 -6.70
CA LEU A 146 -14.87 7.13 -6.88
C LEU A 146 -14.76 7.96 -5.58
N SER A 147 -15.03 7.35 -4.44
CA SER A 147 -14.91 8.02 -3.15
C SER A 147 -13.48 8.44 -2.83
N VAL A 148 -12.48 7.62 -3.21
CA VAL A 148 -11.05 7.95 -3.08
C VAL A 148 -10.66 9.05 -4.07
N ALA A 149 -11.01 8.91 -5.36
CA ALA A 149 -10.65 9.84 -6.41
C ALA A 149 -11.17 11.27 -6.15
N LYS A 150 -12.39 11.41 -5.62
CA LYS A 150 -12.97 12.71 -5.25
C LYS A 150 -12.17 13.51 -4.21
N ARG A 151 -11.29 12.86 -3.45
CA ARG A 151 -10.41 13.55 -2.49
C ARG A 151 -9.22 14.24 -3.15
N LYS A 152 -8.93 13.93 -4.40
CA LYS A 152 -7.83 14.51 -5.20
C LYS A 152 -6.46 14.42 -4.51
N ILE A 153 -6.27 13.38 -3.70
CA ILE A 153 -4.99 13.06 -3.05
C ILE A 153 -4.32 11.97 -3.87
N HIS A 154 -3.02 12.10 -4.13
CA HIS A 154 -2.26 11.11 -4.88
C HIS A 154 -2.51 9.69 -4.35
N THR A 155 -2.82 8.76 -5.24
CA THR A 155 -3.25 7.42 -4.84
C THR A 155 -2.42 6.33 -5.51
N PHE A 156 -1.88 5.43 -4.71
CA PHE A 156 -1.27 4.19 -5.18
C PHE A 156 -2.36 3.13 -5.38
N ILE A 157 -2.50 2.60 -6.60
CA ILE A 157 -3.54 1.62 -6.96
C ILE A 157 -2.87 0.29 -7.28
N SER A 158 -3.04 -0.73 -6.42
CA SER A 158 -2.53 -2.08 -6.68
C SER A 158 -3.39 -2.83 -7.68
N THR A 159 -2.74 -3.54 -8.62
CA THR A 159 -3.37 -4.24 -9.74
C THR A 159 -3.31 -5.77 -9.63
N GLY A 160 -2.96 -6.30 -8.45
CA GLY A 160 -2.93 -7.76 -8.22
C GLY A 160 -4.32 -8.38 -8.30
N MET A 161 -4.42 -9.64 -8.76
CA MET A 161 -5.66 -10.41 -8.91
C MET A 161 -6.72 -9.74 -9.81
N SER A 162 -6.33 -8.76 -10.63
CA SER A 162 -7.25 -7.95 -11.43
C SER A 162 -7.15 -8.29 -12.90
N LYS A 163 -8.25 -8.22 -13.60
CA LYS A 163 -8.27 -8.21 -15.06
C LYS A 163 -7.86 -6.83 -15.57
N ILE A 164 -7.38 -6.77 -16.81
CA ILE A 164 -7.01 -5.49 -17.42
C ILE A 164 -8.22 -4.54 -17.51
N SER A 165 -9.43 -5.06 -17.67
CA SER A 165 -10.68 -4.28 -17.65
C SER A 165 -10.94 -3.59 -16.33
N ASP A 166 -10.55 -4.21 -15.20
CA ASP A 166 -10.72 -3.62 -13.88
C ASP A 166 -9.74 -2.45 -13.70
N VAL A 167 -8.52 -2.61 -14.23
CA VAL A 167 -7.51 -1.53 -14.24
C VAL A 167 -7.94 -0.40 -15.17
N ASP A 168 -8.50 -0.71 -16.38
CA ASP A 168 -9.04 0.29 -17.30
C ASP A 168 -10.10 1.14 -16.60
N LYS A 169 -11.02 0.52 -15.87
CA LYS A 169 -12.10 1.21 -15.14
C LYS A 169 -11.57 2.08 -14.01
N ALA A 170 -10.62 1.56 -13.24
CA ALA A 170 -9.99 2.34 -12.17
C ALA A 170 -9.28 3.58 -12.72
N VAL A 171 -8.52 3.44 -13.81
CA VAL A 171 -7.82 4.55 -14.47
C VAL A 171 -8.81 5.59 -15.01
N GLU A 172 -9.93 5.16 -15.64
CA GLU A 172 -11.00 6.04 -16.09
C GLU A 172 -11.54 6.88 -14.92
N ILE A 173 -11.96 6.24 -13.82
CA ILE A 173 -12.51 6.93 -12.64
C ILE A 173 -11.53 7.99 -12.10
N PHE A 174 -10.25 7.65 -11.98
CA PHE A 174 -9.27 8.59 -11.45
C PHE A 174 -9.00 9.78 -12.40
N ARG A 175 -8.95 9.54 -13.70
CA ARG A 175 -8.80 10.59 -14.71
C ARG A 175 -10.00 11.51 -14.78
N ASP A 176 -11.20 10.97 -14.77
CA ASP A 176 -12.46 11.74 -14.82
C ASP A 176 -12.63 12.63 -13.59
N ASN A 177 -11.95 12.33 -12.49
CA ASN A 177 -11.96 13.13 -11.27
C ASN A 177 -10.69 14.00 -11.09
N ASP A 178 -9.80 14.11 -12.08
CA ASP A 178 -8.52 14.83 -12.00
C ASP A 178 -7.71 14.43 -10.75
N CYS A 179 -7.71 13.16 -10.40
CA CYS A 179 -6.97 12.63 -9.26
C CYS A 179 -5.67 11.98 -9.73
N ASP A 180 -4.53 12.46 -9.25
CA ASP A 180 -3.22 11.89 -9.58
C ASP A 180 -3.05 10.49 -8.95
N PHE A 181 -2.47 9.56 -9.71
CA PHE A 181 -2.29 8.19 -9.26
C PHE A 181 -1.01 7.54 -9.79
N THR A 182 -0.60 6.49 -9.11
CA THR A 182 0.45 5.56 -9.54
C THR A 182 -0.12 4.15 -9.53
N LEU A 183 -0.03 3.42 -10.63
CA LEU A 183 -0.36 2.01 -10.67
C LEU A 183 0.76 1.21 -10.02
N MET A 184 0.40 0.20 -9.22
CA MET A 184 1.36 -0.70 -8.59
C MET A 184 1.17 -2.10 -9.20
N HIS A 185 2.15 -2.57 -9.99
CA HIS A 185 2.17 -3.97 -10.36
C HIS A 185 2.31 -4.81 -9.09
N THR A 186 1.45 -5.76 -8.90
CA THR A 186 1.38 -6.55 -7.67
C THR A 186 1.12 -8.00 -8.00
N VAL A 187 1.88 -8.90 -7.38
CA VAL A 187 1.62 -10.34 -7.36
C VAL A 187 1.08 -10.69 -5.97
N SER A 188 -0.06 -11.38 -5.91
CA SER A 188 -0.77 -11.63 -4.65
C SER A 188 -0.49 -12.99 -4.03
N THR A 189 0.48 -13.74 -4.55
CA THR A 189 0.95 -15.00 -3.99
C THR A 189 1.89 -14.75 -2.82
N TYR A 190 1.75 -15.45 -1.71
CA TYR A 190 2.60 -15.32 -0.53
C TYR A 190 3.05 -16.70 -0.02
N PRO A 191 4.36 -17.00 -0.03
CA PRO A 191 5.43 -16.22 -0.66
C PRO A 191 5.34 -16.24 -2.18
N CYS A 192 5.77 -15.14 -2.83
CA CYS A 192 5.88 -15.05 -4.28
C CYS A 192 7.23 -15.62 -4.74
N LYS A 193 7.23 -16.46 -5.76
CA LYS A 193 8.45 -16.95 -6.39
C LYS A 193 8.96 -15.96 -7.43
N GLU A 194 10.27 -15.98 -7.70
CA GLU A 194 10.89 -15.05 -8.65
C GLU A 194 10.30 -15.15 -10.06
N GLU A 195 10.00 -16.37 -10.54
CA GLU A 195 9.38 -16.61 -11.84
C GLU A 195 7.95 -16.07 -11.96
N GLU A 196 7.26 -15.83 -10.82
CA GLU A 196 5.89 -15.31 -10.76
C GLU A 196 5.84 -13.77 -10.75
N LEU A 197 6.98 -13.10 -10.60
CA LEU A 197 7.04 -11.64 -10.45
C LEU A 197 6.56 -10.88 -11.70
N HIS A 198 6.76 -11.42 -12.89
CA HIS A 198 6.33 -10.83 -14.17
C HIS A 198 6.63 -9.32 -14.29
N LEU A 199 7.84 -8.89 -13.88
CA LEU A 199 8.22 -7.47 -13.76
C LEU A 199 8.08 -6.67 -15.06
N ILE A 200 8.03 -7.34 -16.23
CA ILE A 200 7.74 -6.69 -17.52
C ILE A 200 6.39 -5.94 -17.50
N ASN A 201 5.46 -6.34 -16.63
CA ASN A 201 4.17 -5.66 -16.51
C ASN A 201 4.28 -4.22 -16.00
N ILE A 202 5.37 -3.85 -15.31
CA ILE A 202 5.65 -2.46 -14.95
C ILE A 202 5.77 -1.61 -16.23
N ILE A 203 6.49 -2.11 -17.22
CA ILE A 203 6.64 -1.44 -18.52
C ILE A 203 5.32 -1.42 -19.28
N ASN A 204 4.64 -2.57 -19.37
CA ASN A 204 3.37 -2.70 -20.08
C ASN A 204 2.29 -1.74 -19.52
N LEU A 205 2.15 -1.66 -18.20
CA LEU A 205 1.22 -0.73 -17.54
C LEU A 205 1.59 0.72 -17.81
N ARG A 206 2.87 1.07 -17.72
CA ARG A 206 3.35 2.43 -18.02
C ARG A 206 3.08 2.83 -19.45
N GLU A 207 3.32 1.94 -20.41
CA GLU A 207 3.09 2.22 -21.83
C GLU A 207 1.61 2.31 -22.16
N LYS A 208 0.79 1.43 -21.61
CA LYS A 208 -0.66 1.43 -21.85
C LYS A 208 -1.33 2.67 -21.25
N TYR A 209 -1.04 2.97 -20.00
CA TYR A 209 -1.78 4.02 -19.27
C TYR A 209 -1.06 5.37 -19.23
N LYS A 210 0.19 5.47 -19.70
CA LYS A 210 0.98 6.72 -19.68
C LYS A 210 0.99 7.39 -18.30
N CYS A 211 1.13 6.61 -17.25
CA CYS A 211 1.18 7.04 -15.84
C CYS A 211 2.43 6.52 -15.14
N LYS A 212 2.65 6.97 -13.89
CA LYS A 212 3.67 6.39 -13.02
C LYS A 212 3.29 4.94 -12.68
N VAL A 213 4.28 4.07 -12.60
CA VAL A 213 4.09 2.67 -12.21
C VAL A 213 5.17 2.28 -11.22
N GLY A 214 4.77 1.62 -10.13
CA GLY A 214 5.64 1.01 -9.13
C GLY A 214 5.42 -0.50 -9.02
N TYR A 215 6.11 -1.11 -8.05
CA TYR A 215 6.00 -2.53 -7.68
C TYR A 215 5.82 -2.65 -6.15
#